data_f4c44ccc4a98d49d2890f86a13da9e97
#
_entry.id   f4c44ccc4a98d49d2890f86a13da9e97
#
_cell.length_a   1.000
_cell.length_b   1.000
_cell.length_c   1.000
_cell.angle_alpha   90.00
_cell.angle_beta   90.00
_cell.angle_gamma   90.00
#
_symmetry.space_group_name_H-M   'P 1'
#
loop_
_entity.id
_entity.type
_entity.pdbx_description
1 polymer ?
#
loop_
_entity_poly.entity_id
_entity_poly.type
_entity_poly.pdbx_seq_one_letter_code
_entity_poly.pdbx_strand_id
1 'polypeptide(L)'
;MTDSKLFDIKKLAAALDPAKDDLSKYLGVITNKNRYSLRKGSGEPIEVPQFTHMRIAMGLSYNAKNPTESALDFYEHMANLDYVPGGSTRINAGGANPQLSNCFLMNVEDDMESIAKAVRDTMWIAKGTGGIGIGFTKLRAAGSPVKTTNTEATGPIPVMKMVDTPLF
;
A
#
# COMPACT_ATOMS: atom_id res chain seq x y z
N MET A 1 0.27 -7.09 -15.55
CA MET A 1 0.30 -7.37 -17.00
C MET A 1 0.03 -6.04 -17.69
N THR A 2 1.03 -5.42 -18.26
CA THR A 2 0.85 -4.23 -19.10
C THR A 2 0.25 -4.69 -20.41
N ASP A 3 -1.03 -4.40 -20.63
CA ASP A 3 -1.68 -4.70 -21.91
C ASP A 3 -1.07 -3.78 -22.97
N SER A 4 -0.23 -4.33 -23.85
CA SER A 4 0.42 -3.62 -24.95
C SER A 4 -0.59 -2.99 -25.94
N LYS A 5 -1.86 -3.35 -25.82
CA LYS A 5 -2.95 -2.74 -26.58
C LYS A 5 -3.51 -1.48 -25.91
N LEU A 6 -3.28 -1.30 -24.60
CA LEU A 6 -3.80 -0.17 -23.82
C LEU A 6 -2.85 1.02 -23.84
N PHE A 7 -1.54 0.76 -23.84
CA PHE A 7 -0.50 1.79 -23.78
C PHE A 7 0.36 1.81 -25.05
N ASP A 8 0.71 3.00 -25.52
CA ASP A 8 1.76 3.18 -26.51
C ASP A 8 3.13 3.06 -25.82
N ILE A 9 3.66 1.83 -25.78
CA ILE A 9 4.92 1.50 -25.10
C ILE A 9 6.10 2.25 -25.71
N LYS A 10 6.09 2.51 -27.04
CA LYS A 10 7.19 3.26 -27.70
C LYS A 10 7.22 4.71 -27.22
N LYS A 11 6.04 5.33 -27.10
CA LYS A 11 5.91 6.69 -26.61
C LYS A 11 6.32 6.81 -25.13
N LEU A 12 5.89 5.85 -24.30
CA LEU A 12 6.30 5.81 -22.88
C LEU A 12 7.80 5.58 -22.72
N ALA A 13 8.38 4.67 -23.49
CA ALA A 13 9.82 4.40 -23.44
C ALA A 13 10.67 5.59 -23.91
N ALA A 14 10.20 6.33 -24.90
CA ALA A 14 10.87 7.54 -25.38
C ALA A 14 10.83 8.70 -24.37
N ALA A 15 9.86 8.71 -23.45
CA ALA A 15 9.74 9.72 -22.40
C ALA A 15 10.65 9.47 -21.19
N LEU A 16 11.23 8.27 -21.06
CA LEU A 16 12.14 7.96 -19.95
C LEU A 16 13.39 8.82 -20.05
N ASP A 17 13.70 9.54 -18.99
CA ASP A 17 14.89 10.38 -18.88
C ASP A 17 15.80 9.90 -17.74
N PRO A 18 16.84 9.12 -18.06
CA PRO A 18 17.78 8.62 -17.03
C PRO A 18 18.50 9.73 -16.25
N ALA A 19 18.66 10.94 -16.84
CA ALA A 19 19.30 12.05 -16.14
C ALA A 19 18.50 12.53 -14.93
N LYS A 20 17.18 12.29 -14.90
CA LYS A 20 16.32 12.60 -13.74
C LYS A 20 16.59 11.69 -12.54
N ASP A 21 17.29 10.57 -12.69
CA ASP A 21 17.73 9.75 -11.54
C ASP A 21 18.67 10.53 -10.61
N ASP A 22 19.44 11.48 -11.16
CA ASP A 22 20.38 12.33 -10.41
C ASP A 22 19.64 13.34 -9.50
N LEU A 23 18.36 13.61 -9.73
CA LEU A 23 17.54 14.43 -8.83
C LEU A 23 17.32 13.74 -7.47
N SER A 24 17.36 12.41 -7.45
CA SER A 24 17.23 11.63 -6.23
C SER A 24 18.55 11.58 -5.47
N LYS A 25 18.53 12.03 -4.20
CA LYS A 25 19.70 11.86 -3.32
C LYS A 25 19.94 10.37 -3.02
N TYR A 26 21.14 10.03 -2.56
CA TYR A 26 21.55 8.67 -2.21
C TYR A 26 20.47 7.89 -1.43
N LEU A 27 19.90 8.49 -0.39
CA LEU A 27 18.84 7.86 0.41
C LEU A 27 17.59 7.54 -0.43
N GLY A 28 17.20 8.42 -1.35
CA GLY A 28 16.07 8.21 -2.25
C GLY A 28 16.29 7.01 -3.17
N VAL A 29 17.47 6.92 -3.79
CA VAL A 29 17.84 5.82 -4.68
C VAL A 29 17.88 4.48 -3.93
N ILE A 30 18.53 4.44 -2.76
CA ILE A 30 18.62 3.22 -1.94
C ILE A 30 17.24 2.79 -1.42
N THR A 31 16.41 3.74 -1.01
CA THR A 31 15.03 3.45 -0.59
C THR A 31 14.19 2.91 -1.75
N ASN A 32 14.31 3.50 -2.94
CA ASN A 32 13.63 3.00 -4.13
C ASN A 32 14.06 1.56 -4.43
N LYS A 33 15.36 1.30 -4.50
CA LYS A 33 15.94 -0.02 -4.74
C LYS A 33 15.48 -1.06 -3.73
N ASN A 34 15.49 -0.72 -2.44
CA ASN A 34 15.24 -1.69 -1.37
C ASN A 34 13.76 -1.94 -1.10
N ARG A 35 12.89 -0.96 -1.34
CA ARG A 35 11.48 -1.02 -0.93
C ARG A 35 10.48 -1.03 -2.09
N TYR A 36 10.78 -0.34 -3.20
CA TYR A 36 9.76 -0.03 -4.21
C TYR A 36 10.02 -0.65 -5.58
N SER A 37 11.28 -0.93 -5.92
CA SER A 37 11.63 -1.61 -7.16
C SER A 37 11.03 -3.02 -7.21
N LEU A 38 10.46 -3.40 -8.34
CA LEU A 38 10.11 -4.80 -8.60
C LEU A 38 11.35 -5.69 -8.50
N ARG A 39 11.12 -6.93 -8.11
CA ARG A 39 12.18 -7.91 -7.90
C ARG A 39 11.98 -9.14 -8.76
N LYS A 40 13.08 -9.75 -9.19
CA LYS A 40 13.07 -11.10 -9.73
C LYS A 40 12.69 -12.11 -8.64
N GLY A 41 12.35 -13.33 -9.04
CA GLY A 41 12.15 -14.42 -8.09
C GLY A 41 13.36 -14.73 -7.20
N SER A 42 14.57 -14.32 -7.61
CA SER A 42 15.80 -14.34 -6.81
C SER A 42 15.89 -13.24 -5.74
N GLY A 43 14.95 -12.30 -5.71
CA GLY A 43 14.96 -11.17 -4.77
C GLY A 43 15.74 -9.94 -5.26
N GLU A 44 16.41 -10.00 -6.42
CA GLU A 44 17.16 -8.87 -6.97
C GLU A 44 16.23 -7.79 -7.54
N PRO A 45 16.47 -6.50 -7.21
CA PRO A 45 15.72 -5.40 -7.80
C PRO A 45 16.02 -5.27 -9.30
N ILE A 46 15.00 -5.01 -10.11
CA ILE A 46 15.09 -4.94 -11.57
C ILE A 46 14.76 -3.57 -12.15
N GLU A 47 14.37 -2.62 -11.30
CA GLU A 47 14.00 -1.28 -11.74
C GLU A 47 14.97 -0.24 -11.18
N VAL A 48 15.35 0.71 -12.01
CA VAL A 48 15.92 1.99 -11.58
C VAL A 48 14.79 3.00 -11.31
N PRO A 49 15.04 4.13 -10.63
CA PRO A 49 13.97 5.06 -10.22
C PRO A 49 13.00 5.46 -11.35
N GLN A 50 13.51 5.82 -12.53
CA GLN A 50 12.64 6.24 -13.64
C GLN A 50 11.72 5.13 -14.14
N PHE A 51 12.19 3.87 -14.16
CA PHE A 51 11.33 2.72 -14.49
C PHE A 51 10.28 2.48 -13.41
N THR A 52 10.63 2.64 -12.13
CA THR A 52 9.67 2.57 -11.03
C THR A 52 8.59 3.64 -11.19
N HIS A 53 8.96 4.89 -11.49
CA HIS A 53 8.01 6.00 -11.71
C HIS A 53 7.09 5.71 -12.90
N MET A 54 7.64 5.25 -14.03
CA MET A 54 6.83 4.92 -15.21
C MET A 54 5.86 3.76 -14.93
N ARG A 55 6.28 2.71 -14.24
CA ARG A 55 5.39 1.60 -13.85
C ARG A 55 4.24 2.10 -12.97
N ILE A 56 4.53 2.95 -11.98
CA ILE A 56 3.51 3.53 -11.11
C ILE A 56 2.52 4.37 -11.93
N ALA A 57 3.04 5.22 -12.80
CA ALA A 57 2.25 6.07 -13.68
C ALA A 57 1.30 5.26 -14.58
N MET A 58 1.79 4.19 -15.20
CA MET A 58 0.97 3.25 -15.97
C MET A 58 -0.10 2.59 -15.11
N GLY A 59 0.26 2.13 -13.90
CA GLY A 59 -0.68 1.49 -12.98
C GLY A 59 -1.81 2.41 -12.53
N LEU A 60 -1.52 3.69 -12.29
CA LEU A 60 -2.51 4.71 -11.93
C LEU A 60 -3.41 5.09 -13.12
N SER A 61 -2.89 5.00 -14.34
CA SER A 61 -3.58 5.44 -15.56
C SER A 61 -4.40 4.33 -16.25
N TYR A 62 -4.40 3.11 -15.70
CA TYR A 62 -4.99 1.93 -16.34
C TYR A 62 -6.46 2.13 -16.76
N ASN A 63 -7.26 2.82 -15.96
CA ASN A 63 -8.66 3.09 -16.21
C ASN A 63 -8.92 4.51 -16.72
N ALA A 64 -7.90 5.26 -17.11
CA ALA A 64 -8.05 6.61 -17.63
C ALA A 64 -8.66 6.59 -19.06
N LYS A 65 -9.30 7.68 -19.45
CA LYS A 65 -9.84 7.83 -20.80
C LYS A 65 -8.75 7.77 -21.89
N ASN A 66 -7.58 8.35 -21.59
CA ASN A 66 -6.38 8.33 -22.43
C ASN A 66 -5.19 7.80 -21.61
N PRO A 67 -5.05 6.47 -21.46
CA PRO A 67 -4.08 5.89 -20.53
C PRO A 67 -2.64 6.31 -20.77
N THR A 68 -2.20 6.38 -22.03
CA THR A 68 -0.83 6.78 -22.37
C THR A 68 -0.54 8.23 -21.96
N GLU A 69 -1.44 9.16 -22.28
CA GLU A 69 -1.25 10.58 -21.94
C GLU A 69 -1.28 10.78 -20.43
N SER A 70 -2.23 10.13 -19.73
CA SER A 70 -2.28 10.19 -18.27
C SER A 70 -1.04 9.59 -17.62
N ALA A 71 -0.49 8.52 -18.18
CA ALA A 71 0.75 7.93 -17.67
C ALA A 71 1.95 8.86 -17.88
N LEU A 72 2.03 9.56 -19.02
CA LEU A 72 3.08 10.55 -19.26
C LEU A 72 3.00 11.71 -18.28
N ASP A 73 1.80 12.21 -18.01
CA ASP A 73 1.56 13.30 -17.06
C ASP A 73 1.97 12.90 -15.64
N PHE A 74 1.52 11.75 -15.13
CA PHE A 74 1.93 11.24 -13.83
C PHE A 74 3.43 10.97 -13.74
N TYR A 75 4.01 10.42 -14.81
CA TYR A 75 5.45 10.15 -14.85
C TYR A 75 6.25 11.45 -14.76
N GLU A 76 5.91 12.46 -15.55
CA GLU A 76 6.64 13.74 -15.59
C GLU A 76 6.73 14.37 -14.20
N HIS A 77 5.60 14.47 -13.48
CA HIS A 77 5.56 15.02 -12.14
C HIS A 77 6.34 14.18 -11.11
N MET A 78 6.26 12.85 -11.18
CA MET A 78 7.04 12.00 -10.28
C MET A 78 8.53 12.04 -10.59
N ALA A 79 8.90 12.08 -11.87
CA ALA A 79 10.28 12.13 -12.32
C ALA A 79 10.97 13.46 -11.95
N ASN A 80 10.22 14.55 -11.95
CA ASN A 80 10.68 15.88 -11.51
C ASN A 80 10.66 16.05 -9.98
N LEU A 81 10.17 15.05 -9.22
CA LEU A 81 10.00 15.11 -7.77
C LEU A 81 8.99 16.17 -7.32
N ASP A 82 8.01 16.54 -8.15
CA ASP A 82 6.93 17.46 -7.79
C ASP A 82 6.05 16.85 -6.69
N TYR A 83 5.87 15.51 -6.72
CA TYR A 83 5.26 14.74 -5.64
C TYR A 83 5.79 13.30 -5.58
N VAL A 84 5.57 12.65 -4.45
CA VAL A 84 5.92 11.25 -4.23
C VAL A 84 4.65 10.49 -3.78
N PRO A 85 4.20 9.48 -4.52
CA PRO A 85 3.07 8.65 -4.12
C PRO A 85 3.32 7.94 -2.78
N GLY A 86 2.25 7.59 -2.09
CA GLY A 86 2.33 6.83 -0.85
C GLY A 86 2.96 5.44 -1.04
N GLY A 87 3.48 4.86 0.05
CA GLY A 87 4.26 3.62 0.02
C GLY A 87 3.56 2.45 -0.66
N SER A 88 2.29 2.18 -0.30
CA SER A 88 1.52 1.08 -0.91
C SER A 88 1.29 1.30 -2.40
N THR A 89 1.03 2.53 -2.82
CA THR A 89 0.91 2.88 -4.25
C THR A 89 2.22 2.60 -4.99
N ARG A 90 3.36 3.00 -4.42
CA ARG A 90 4.68 2.76 -5.02
C ARG A 90 5.03 1.28 -5.15
N ILE A 91 4.62 0.46 -4.20
CA ILE A 91 4.87 -0.98 -4.21
C ILE A 91 3.95 -1.69 -5.22
N ASN A 92 2.65 -1.37 -5.20
CA ASN A 92 1.61 -2.19 -5.82
C ASN A 92 1.13 -1.69 -7.19
N ALA A 93 1.28 -0.38 -7.50
CA ALA A 93 0.82 0.16 -8.78
C ALA A 93 1.57 -0.49 -9.96
N GLY A 94 0.83 -0.92 -10.97
CA GLY A 94 1.36 -1.64 -12.12
C GLY A 94 1.77 -3.09 -11.81
N GLY A 95 1.52 -3.58 -10.60
CA GLY A 95 1.73 -4.96 -10.17
C GLY A 95 0.50 -5.85 -10.37
N ALA A 96 0.62 -7.12 -9.99
CA ALA A 96 -0.46 -8.13 -10.13
C ALA A 96 -1.64 -7.88 -9.16
N ASN A 97 -1.40 -7.29 -8.01
CA ASN A 97 -2.40 -6.98 -7.00
C ASN A 97 -2.37 -5.49 -6.68
N PRO A 98 -3.11 -4.65 -7.42
CA PRO A 98 -3.03 -3.19 -7.33
C PRO A 98 -3.80 -2.65 -6.11
N GLN A 99 -3.39 -3.01 -4.89
CA GLN A 99 -3.85 -2.39 -3.66
C GLN A 99 -3.09 -1.05 -3.50
N LEU A 100 -3.77 0.07 -3.71
CA LEU A 100 -3.16 1.40 -3.81
C LEU A 100 -3.39 2.28 -2.57
N SER A 101 -4.30 1.87 -1.66
CA SER A 101 -4.58 2.62 -0.43
C SER A 101 -3.48 2.40 0.60
N ASN A 102 -3.04 3.50 1.24
CA ASN A 102 -1.95 3.45 2.22
C ASN A 102 -2.46 3.29 3.66
N CYS A 103 -3.61 3.91 3.97
CA CYS A 103 -4.12 3.98 5.33
C CYS A 103 -5.58 3.53 5.39
N PHE A 104 -5.88 2.74 6.39
CA PHE A 104 -7.21 2.23 6.69
C PHE A 104 -7.58 2.57 8.12
N LEU A 105 -8.84 2.90 8.35
CA LEU A 105 -9.38 3.16 9.69
C LEU A 105 -10.55 2.22 9.94
N MET A 106 -10.61 1.65 11.13
CA MET A 106 -11.73 0.85 11.58
C MET A 106 -12.03 1.04 13.06
N ASN A 107 -13.26 0.75 13.47
CA ASN A 107 -13.64 0.68 14.86
C ASN A 107 -14.02 -0.76 15.21
N VAL A 108 -13.72 -1.17 16.42
CA VAL A 108 -14.13 -2.47 16.97
C VAL A 108 -15.34 -2.24 17.86
N GLU A 109 -16.44 -2.91 17.53
CA GLU A 109 -17.65 -2.92 18.36
C GLU A 109 -17.50 -3.93 19.51
N ASP A 110 -18.34 -3.79 20.54
CA ASP A 110 -18.27 -4.61 21.76
C ASP A 110 -18.98 -5.96 21.59
N ASP A 111 -18.60 -6.68 20.55
CA ASP A 111 -19.05 -8.03 20.23
C ASP A 111 -17.93 -8.88 19.63
N MET A 112 -18.06 -10.20 19.75
CA MET A 112 -17.02 -11.14 19.35
C MET A 112 -16.82 -11.18 17.83
N GLU A 113 -17.87 -10.99 17.03
CA GLU A 113 -17.78 -10.98 15.57
C GLU A 113 -16.96 -9.79 15.08
N SER A 114 -17.21 -8.60 15.63
CA SER A 114 -16.44 -7.39 15.32
C SER A 114 -14.97 -7.53 15.73
N ILE A 115 -14.69 -8.13 16.89
CA ILE A 115 -13.32 -8.38 17.35
C ILE A 115 -12.61 -9.35 16.39
N ALA A 116 -13.22 -10.47 16.05
CA ALA A 116 -12.65 -11.46 15.13
C ALA A 116 -12.44 -10.88 13.72
N LYS A 117 -13.42 -10.07 13.26
CA LYS A 117 -13.29 -9.34 11.98
C LYS A 117 -12.12 -8.39 11.98
N ALA A 118 -11.89 -7.64 13.06
CA ALA A 118 -10.76 -6.71 13.16
C ALA A 118 -9.42 -7.43 13.02
N VAL A 119 -9.24 -8.58 13.67
CA VAL A 119 -8.03 -9.40 13.54
C VAL A 119 -7.83 -9.86 12.09
N ARG A 120 -8.87 -10.44 11.48
CA ARG A 120 -8.82 -10.91 10.09
C ARG A 120 -8.50 -9.79 9.12
N ASP A 121 -9.21 -8.67 9.21
CA ASP A 121 -9.05 -7.55 8.28
C ASP A 121 -7.67 -6.91 8.43
N THR A 122 -7.13 -6.83 9.65
CA THR A 122 -5.76 -6.39 9.92
C THR A 122 -4.73 -7.24 9.18
N MET A 123 -4.86 -8.57 9.22
CA MET A 123 -3.96 -9.48 8.49
C MET A 123 -4.00 -9.25 6.98
N TRP A 124 -5.19 -9.08 6.39
CA TRP A 124 -5.33 -8.83 4.95
C TRP A 124 -4.79 -7.48 4.52
N ILE A 125 -5.04 -6.41 5.30
CA ILE A 125 -4.56 -5.06 5.01
C ILE A 125 -3.03 -5.02 5.14
N ALA A 126 -2.46 -5.62 6.19
CA ALA A 126 -1.03 -5.72 6.40
C ALA A 126 -0.34 -6.48 5.26
N LYS A 127 -0.92 -7.61 4.81
CA LYS A 127 -0.44 -8.37 3.65
C LYS A 127 -0.42 -7.50 2.38
N GLY A 128 -1.37 -6.59 2.22
CA GLY A 128 -1.44 -5.62 1.12
C GLY A 128 -0.54 -4.40 1.30
N THR A 129 0.33 -4.37 2.32
CA THR A 129 1.21 -3.22 2.66
C THR A 129 0.46 -1.97 3.15
N GLY A 130 -0.79 -2.11 3.60
CA GLY A 130 -1.58 -1.02 4.16
C GLY A 130 -1.27 -0.79 5.64
N GLY A 131 -1.27 0.49 6.07
CA GLY A 131 -1.26 0.87 7.48
C GLY A 131 -2.69 0.90 8.04
N ILE A 132 -2.85 0.57 9.34
CA ILE A 132 -4.17 0.49 9.97
C ILE A 132 -4.20 1.30 11.25
N GLY A 133 -5.24 2.13 11.40
CA GLY A 133 -5.63 2.75 12.66
C GLY A 133 -6.91 2.11 13.19
N ILE A 134 -6.90 1.66 14.45
CA ILE A 134 -8.02 0.93 15.04
C ILE A 134 -8.51 1.64 16.30
N GLY A 135 -9.80 1.98 16.33
CA GLY A 135 -10.48 2.52 17.49
C GLY A 135 -11.07 1.40 18.38
N PHE A 136 -10.66 1.37 19.65
CA PHE A 136 -11.14 0.41 20.65
C PHE A 136 -12.06 1.01 21.70
N THR A 137 -12.46 2.26 21.51
CA THR A 137 -13.22 3.03 22.52
C THR A 137 -14.61 2.49 22.83
N LYS A 138 -15.16 1.66 21.94
CA LYS A 138 -16.48 1.06 22.13
C LYS A 138 -16.46 -0.23 22.96
N LEU A 139 -15.27 -0.82 23.18
CA LEU A 139 -15.16 -2.02 24.00
C LEU A 139 -15.41 -1.69 25.48
N ARG A 140 -16.14 -2.56 26.16
CA ARG A 140 -16.42 -2.42 27.59
C ARG A 140 -15.15 -2.50 28.43
N ALA A 141 -15.18 -1.86 29.58
CA ALA A 141 -14.06 -1.88 30.53
C ALA A 141 -13.86 -3.28 31.14
N ALA A 142 -12.65 -3.54 31.63
CA ALA A 142 -12.36 -4.73 32.42
C ALA A 142 -13.26 -4.75 33.68
N GLY A 143 -13.73 -5.95 34.07
CA GLY A 143 -14.66 -6.14 35.16
C GLY A 143 -16.14 -5.90 34.82
N SER A 144 -16.44 -5.43 33.59
CA SER A 144 -17.83 -5.28 33.15
C SER A 144 -18.52 -6.64 32.99
N PRO A 145 -19.79 -6.79 33.38
CA PRO A 145 -20.49 -8.08 33.32
C PRO A 145 -20.73 -8.51 31.86
N VAL A 146 -20.47 -9.80 31.58
CA VAL A 146 -20.79 -10.45 30.30
C VAL A 146 -22.09 -11.23 30.48
N LYS A 147 -23.21 -10.69 29.98
CA LYS A 147 -24.56 -11.23 30.20
C LYS A 147 -24.76 -12.68 29.74
N THR A 148 -24.04 -13.10 28.69
CA THR A 148 -24.21 -14.43 28.08
C THR A 148 -23.50 -15.56 28.84
N THR A 149 -22.45 -15.25 29.60
CA THR A 149 -21.59 -16.24 30.25
C THR A 149 -21.52 -16.09 31.77
N ASN A 150 -22.17 -15.08 32.34
CA ASN A 150 -22.11 -14.73 33.75
C ASN A 150 -20.67 -14.59 34.29
N THR A 151 -19.78 -14.03 33.44
CA THR A 151 -18.37 -13.75 33.73
C THR A 151 -18.09 -12.25 33.60
N GLU A 152 -16.87 -11.85 33.90
CA GLU A 152 -16.41 -10.48 33.73
C GLU A 152 -15.59 -10.32 32.44
N ALA A 153 -15.71 -9.16 31.79
CA ALA A 153 -14.94 -8.81 30.62
C ALA A 153 -13.47 -8.52 30.99
N THR A 154 -12.55 -8.90 30.12
CA THR A 154 -11.10 -8.62 30.26
C THR A 154 -10.70 -7.22 29.84
N GLY A 155 -11.64 -6.45 29.24
CA GLY A 155 -11.40 -5.09 28.74
C GLY A 155 -10.70 -5.06 27.39
N PRO A 156 -10.33 -3.84 26.91
CA PRO A 156 -9.76 -3.65 25.55
C PRO A 156 -8.33 -4.14 25.39
N ILE A 157 -7.50 -4.19 26.44
CA ILE A 157 -6.07 -4.48 26.34
C ILE A 157 -5.76 -5.85 25.70
N PRO A 158 -6.42 -6.97 26.08
CA PRO A 158 -6.21 -8.25 25.42
C PRO A 158 -6.57 -8.23 23.93
N VAL A 159 -7.63 -7.49 23.55
CA VAL A 159 -8.05 -7.36 22.16
C VAL A 159 -7.01 -6.57 21.36
N MET A 160 -6.47 -5.48 21.91
CA MET A 160 -5.38 -4.71 21.30
C MET A 160 -4.16 -5.59 21.04
N LYS A 161 -3.74 -6.39 22.02
CA LYS A 161 -2.62 -7.34 21.87
C LYS A 161 -2.91 -8.41 20.80
N MET A 162 -4.12 -8.89 20.72
CA MET A 162 -4.52 -9.87 19.71
C MET A 162 -4.43 -9.32 18.30
N VAL A 163 -4.77 -8.05 18.08
CA VAL A 163 -4.68 -7.38 16.78
C VAL A 163 -3.24 -7.03 16.41
N ASP A 164 -2.40 -6.70 17.40
CA ASP A 164 -0.99 -6.34 17.20
C ASP A 164 -0.13 -7.55 16.80
N THR A 165 -0.36 -8.71 17.39
CA THR A 165 0.42 -9.94 17.16
C THR A 165 0.46 -10.45 15.71
N PRO A 166 -0.62 -10.39 14.89
CA PRO A 166 -0.59 -10.89 13.51
C PRO A 166 0.21 -10.06 12.50
N LEU A 167 0.81 -8.96 12.93
CA LEU A 167 1.53 -8.04 12.02
C LEU A 167 3.01 -8.39 11.82
N PHE A 168 3.49 -9.48 12.41
CA PHE A 168 4.88 -9.93 12.38
C PHE A 168 5.03 -11.34 11.79
#